data_c715e3038216a229a7ed77d2d93a20c9
#
_entry.id   c715e3038216a229a7ed77d2d93a20c9
#
_cell.length_a   1.000
_cell.length_b   1.000
_cell.length_c   1.000
_cell.angle_alpha   90.00
_cell.angle_beta   90.00
_cell.angle_gamma   90.00
#
_symmetry.space_group_name_H-M   'P 1'
#
loop_
_entity.id
_entity.type
_entity.pdbx_description
1 polymer ?
#
loop_
_entity_poly.entity_id
_entity_poly.type
_entity_poly.pdbx_seq_one_letter_code
_entity_poly.pdbx_strand_id
1 'polypeptide(L)' 'MIKGTYREMPGLRLHVPEAARLFGLRLTTCRIVLDALVHDGTLRRTDEGQYVTA' A
#
# COMPACT_ATOMS: atom_id res chain seq x y z
N MET A 1 -6.30 8.41 -4.52
CA MET A 1 -4.84 8.52 -4.48
C MET A 1 -4.16 7.16 -4.40
N ILE A 2 -4.14 6.51 -3.24
CA ILE A 2 -3.45 5.21 -3.12
C ILE A 2 -4.16 4.13 -3.92
N LYS A 3 -5.48 4.03 -3.81
CA LYS A 3 -6.25 3.05 -4.58
C LYS A 3 -6.10 3.28 -6.08
N GLY A 4 -6.08 4.54 -6.51
CA GLY A 4 -5.90 4.88 -7.92
C GLY A 4 -4.55 4.43 -8.46
N THR A 5 -3.49 4.62 -7.68
CA THR A 5 -2.15 4.20 -8.06
C THR A 5 -2.08 2.70 -8.28
N TYR A 6 -2.65 1.93 -7.35
CA TYR A 6 -2.68 0.46 -7.49
C TYR A 6 -3.56 0.02 -8.65
N ARG A 7 -4.64 0.75 -8.92
CA ARG A 7 -5.51 0.43 -10.05
C ARG A 7 -4.81 0.64 -11.37
N GLU A 8 -4.00 1.71 -11.49
CA GLU A 8 -3.26 2.00 -12.70
C GLU A 8 -2.07 1.05 -12.90
N MET A 9 -1.53 0.53 -11.81
CA MET A 9 -0.38 -0.36 -11.83
C MET A 9 -0.69 -1.63 -11.03
N PRO A 10 -1.46 -2.56 -11.61
CA PRO A 10 -1.92 -3.74 -10.86
C PRO A 10 -0.80 -4.65 -10.37
N GLY A 11 0.39 -4.57 -10.95
CA GLY A 11 1.55 -5.32 -10.49
C GLY A 11 2.40 -4.61 -9.45
N LEU A 12 1.94 -3.46 -8.97
CA LEU A 12 2.71 -2.65 -8.03
C LEU A 12 2.90 -3.38 -6.69
N ARG A 13 4.14 -3.35 -6.21
CA ARG A 13 4.51 -3.94 -4.92
C ARG A 13 5.28 -2.91 -4.12
N LEU A 14 4.81 -2.58 -2.94
CA LEU A 14 5.43 -1.53 -2.13
C LEU A 14 5.59 -1.98 -0.68
N HIS A 15 6.79 -1.78 -0.15
CA HIS A 15 7.00 -1.79 1.29
C HIS A 15 6.55 -0.44 1.86
N VAL A 16 6.28 -0.39 3.18
CA VAL A 16 5.80 0.84 3.81
C VAL A 16 6.73 2.04 3.54
N PRO A 17 8.08 1.93 3.68
CA PRO A 17 8.94 3.09 3.40
C PRO A 17 8.83 3.59 1.97
N GLU A 18 8.73 2.68 1.01
CA GLU A 18 8.58 3.05 -0.40
C GLU A 18 7.25 3.75 -0.64
N ALA A 19 6.18 3.19 -0.07
CA ALA A 19 4.85 3.77 -0.20
C ALA A 19 4.78 5.15 0.45
N ALA A 20 5.36 5.29 1.64
CA ALA A 20 5.38 6.56 2.34
C ALA A 20 6.06 7.64 1.49
N ARG A 21 7.18 7.31 0.87
CA ARG A 21 7.90 8.23 0.00
C ARG A 21 7.08 8.59 -1.24
N LEU A 22 6.49 7.58 -1.86
CA LEU A 22 5.70 7.79 -3.07
C LEU A 22 4.47 8.65 -2.83
N PHE A 23 3.79 8.44 -1.72
CA PHE A 23 2.55 9.15 -1.41
C PHE A 23 2.75 10.38 -0.55
N GLY A 24 3.99 10.69 -0.16
CA GLY A 24 4.28 11.87 0.64
C GLY A 24 3.71 11.78 2.06
N LEU A 25 3.70 10.58 2.65
CA LEU A 25 3.16 10.35 3.98
C LEU A 25 4.25 9.99 4.97
N ARG A 26 3.99 10.21 6.27
CA ARG A 26 4.84 9.69 7.32
C ARG A 26 4.71 8.18 7.36
N LEU A 27 5.76 7.48 7.80
CA LEU A 27 5.77 6.03 7.87
C LEU A 27 4.57 5.49 8.66
N THR A 28 4.33 6.05 9.84
CA THR A 28 3.23 5.60 10.70
C THR A 28 1.88 5.78 10.01
N THR A 29 1.65 6.96 9.44
CA THR A 29 0.40 7.25 8.74
C THR A 29 0.21 6.33 7.54
N CYS A 30 1.27 6.13 6.76
CA CYS A 30 1.22 5.27 5.59
C CYS A 30 0.86 3.84 5.97
N ARG A 31 1.48 3.31 7.03
CA ARG A 31 1.19 1.97 7.50
C ARG A 31 -0.27 1.82 7.91
N ILE A 32 -0.79 2.80 8.63
CA ILE A 32 -2.20 2.78 9.07
C ILE A 32 -3.12 2.74 7.87
N VAL A 33 -2.86 3.58 6.85
CA VAL A 33 -3.69 3.63 5.65
C VAL A 33 -3.62 2.33 4.88
N LEU A 34 -2.40 1.79 4.68
CA LEU A 34 -2.23 0.54 3.95
C LEU A 34 -2.89 -0.63 4.67
N ASP A 35 -2.77 -0.70 5.99
CA ASP A 35 -3.39 -1.75 6.77
C ASP A 35 -4.92 -1.66 6.72
N ALA A 36 -5.47 -0.44 6.70
CA ALA A 36 -6.90 -0.24 6.52
C ALA A 36 -7.36 -0.77 5.16
N LEU A 37 -6.56 -0.58 4.11
CA LEU A 37 -6.88 -1.08 2.78
C LEU A 37 -6.79 -2.61 2.71
N VAL A 38 -5.89 -3.21 3.47
CA VAL A 38 -5.84 -4.67 3.60
C VAL A 38 -7.10 -5.16 4.30
N HIS A 39 -7.50 -4.48 5.36
CA HIS A 39 -8.67 -4.86 6.14
C HIS A 39 -9.96 -4.79 5.30
N ASP A 40 -10.06 -3.83 4.40
CA ASP A 40 -11.26 -3.70 3.56
C ASP A 40 -11.21 -4.56 2.29
N GLY A 41 -10.14 -5.32 2.10
CA GLY A 41 -10.00 -6.23 0.97
C GLY A 41 -9.44 -5.61 -0.31
N THR A 42 -9.08 -4.33 -0.28
CA THR A 42 -8.51 -3.65 -1.46
C THR A 42 -7.09 -4.13 -1.75
N LEU A 43 -6.29 -4.30 -0.70
CA LEU A 43 -4.90 -4.73 -0.81
C LEU A 43 -4.67 -6.02 -0.04
N ARG A 44 -3.53 -6.63 -0.31
CA ARG A 44 -3.04 -7.80 0.39
C ARG A 44 -1.58 -7.57 0.79
N ARG A 45 -1.20 -8.05 1.95
CA ARG A 45 0.19 -7.98 2.39
C ARG A 45 0.86 -9.31 2.13
N THR A 46 2.01 -9.30 1.46
CA THR A 46 2.76 -10.50 1.17
C THR A 46 3.65 -10.91 2.34
N ASP A 47 4.20 -12.12 2.26
CA ASP A 47 5.13 -12.62 3.28
C ASP A 47 6.39 -11.76 3.37
N GLU A 48 6.76 -11.11 2.28
CA GLU A 48 7.90 -10.19 2.29
C GLU A 48 7.57 -8.82 2.85
N GLY A 49 6.33 -8.61 3.28
CA GLY A 49 5.91 -7.33 3.83
C GLY A 49 5.56 -6.28 2.79
N GLN A 50 5.34 -6.69 1.56
CA GLN A 50 4.91 -5.78 0.50
C GLN A 50 3.39 -5.72 0.42
N TYR A 51 2.87 -4.57 0.07
CA TYR A 51 1.44 -4.37 -0.15
C TYR A 51 1.15 -4.42 -1.63
N VAL A 52 0.24 -5.28 -2.02
CA VAL A 52 -0.12 -5.53 -3.42
C VAL A 52 -1.64 -5.54 -3.56
N THR A 53 -2.13 -5.47 -4.79
CA THR A 53 -3.56 -5.61 -5.07
C THR A 53 -4.03 -6.99 -4.62
N ALA A 54 -5.12 -7.01 -3.89
CA ALA A 54 -5.71 -8.26 -3.40
C ALA A 54 -6.31 -9.09 -4.53
#